data_5520219f3ed7d6d61708379ffaa87cf6
#
_entry.id   5520219f3ed7d6d61708379ffaa87cf6
#
_cell.length_a   1.000
_cell.length_b   1.000
_cell.length_c   1.000
_cell.angle_alpha   90.00
_cell.angle_beta   90.00
_cell.angle_gamma   90.00
#
_symmetry.space_group_name_H-M   'P 1'
#
loop_
_entity.id
_entity.type
_entity.pdbx_description
1 polymer ?
#
loop_
_entity_poly.entity_id
_entity_poly.type
_entity_poly.pdbx_seq_one_letter_code
_entity_poly.pdbx_strand_id
1 'polypeptide(L)'
;MRPSRKYVRNLRGIDMDKEFFEGLSEEQARKKLSELAGDYCELYHKRKEYEPGDHISYGGRFYDRQEMENLVDSSLEFWLTAGRYVKEFEKEFAAWLRVRFCSTVNSGSSANLLAFMALTSPLLKERAVKPGDEVITVAAGFPTTVSPILQYGAVPVFVDVTVPGYNIDAGRLEEAYSEGKTKAVMIAHTLGNPFDLKAVSEFCEKHGLWLIEDNCDALGSEYTLNGIKKKTGTIGHIGTSSFYPPHHMTMGEGGAVYTDDPLLHRIVRSLRDWGR
;
A
#
# COMPACT_ATOMS: atom_id res chain seq x y z
N MET A 1 -21.24 13.61 24.14
CA MET A 1 -22.66 13.37 24.52
C MET A 1 -22.76 11.95 25.07
N ARG A 2 -23.22 11.76 26.32
CA ARG A 2 -23.48 10.42 26.87
C ARG A 2 -24.78 9.91 26.20
N PRO A 3 -24.84 8.67 25.73
CA PRO A 3 -26.08 8.11 25.17
C PRO A 3 -27.18 8.08 26.23
N SER A 4 -28.38 8.43 25.82
CA SER A 4 -29.51 8.54 26.73
C SER A 4 -29.81 7.18 27.42
N ARG A 5 -30.16 7.21 28.69
CA ARG A 5 -30.49 6.04 29.52
C ARG A 5 -31.60 5.13 28.91
N LYS A 6 -32.32 5.56 27.90
CA LYS A 6 -33.35 4.75 27.17
C LYS A 6 -32.71 3.69 26.26
N TYR A 7 -31.52 3.88 25.72
CA TYR A 7 -30.82 2.89 24.87
C TYR A 7 -30.27 1.70 25.69
N VAL A 8 -29.94 1.93 26.96
CA VAL A 8 -29.38 0.90 27.83
C VAL A 8 -30.47 -0.05 28.40
N ARG A 9 -31.75 0.36 28.39
CA ARG A 9 -32.85 -0.48 28.91
C ARG A 9 -33.33 -1.56 27.96
N ASN A 10 -33.16 -1.40 26.64
CA ASN A 10 -33.61 -2.42 25.66
C ASN A 10 -32.60 -3.57 25.46
N LEU A 11 -31.42 -3.49 26.03
CA LEU A 11 -30.42 -4.58 26.02
C LEU A 11 -30.64 -5.59 27.16
N ARG A 12 -31.56 -5.33 28.10
CA ARG A 12 -31.88 -6.26 29.20
C ARG A 12 -32.81 -7.41 28.81
N GLY A 13 -33.25 -7.48 27.57
CA GLY A 13 -34.05 -8.62 27.04
C GLY A 13 -33.25 -9.63 26.24
N ILE A 14 -31.96 -9.44 26.13
CA ILE A 14 -31.00 -10.39 25.56
C ILE A 14 -30.16 -10.88 26.75
N ASP A 15 -30.77 -11.70 27.57
CA ASP A 15 -30.06 -12.62 28.48
C ASP A 15 -29.55 -13.82 27.64
N MET A 16 -29.18 -13.54 26.40
CA MET A 16 -28.46 -14.46 25.53
C MET A 16 -27.00 -14.40 25.99
N ASP A 17 -26.76 -15.16 26.94
CA ASP A 17 -25.90 -16.28 26.91
C ASP A 17 -24.51 -15.98 27.38
N LYS A 18 -24.37 -15.46 28.58
CA LYS A 18 -23.20 -15.78 29.40
C LYS A 18 -22.98 -17.31 29.41
N GLU A 19 -24.05 -18.10 29.35
CA GLU A 19 -24.04 -19.55 29.15
C GLU A 19 -23.25 -19.99 27.92
N PHE A 20 -23.28 -19.20 26.81
CA PHE A 20 -22.48 -19.49 25.60
C PHE A 20 -20.98 -19.52 25.87
N PHE A 21 -20.50 -18.76 26.84
CA PHE A 21 -19.10 -18.66 27.23
C PHE A 21 -18.78 -19.42 28.52
N GLU A 22 -19.77 -19.99 29.20
CA GLU A 22 -19.54 -20.71 30.45
C GLU A 22 -18.57 -21.89 30.24
N GLY A 23 -17.58 -21.99 31.10
CA GLY A 23 -16.56 -23.03 31.05
C GLY A 23 -15.49 -22.86 29.95
N LEU A 24 -15.55 -21.79 29.14
CA LEU A 24 -14.52 -21.51 28.12
C LEU A 24 -13.43 -20.60 28.68
N SER A 25 -12.19 -20.85 28.29
CA SER A 25 -11.13 -19.86 28.43
C SER A 25 -11.37 -18.68 27.45
N GLU A 26 -10.74 -17.53 27.69
CA GLU A 26 -10.80 -16.38 26.76
C GLU A 26 -10.40 -16.78 25.33
N GLU A 27 -9.32 -17.55 25.18
CA GLU A 27 -8.84 -18.03 23.89
C GLU A 27 -9.89 -18.92 23.17
N GLN A 28 -10.53 -19.83 23.92
CA GLN A 28 -11.60 -20.68 23.38
C GLN A 28 -12.84 -19.86 22.99
N ALA A 29 -13.21 -18.84 23.78
CA ALA A 29 -14.31 -17.95 23.49
C ALA A 29 -14.04 -17.09 22.23
N ARG A 30 -12.84 -16.54 22.10
CA ARG A 30 -12.40 -15.79 20.91
C ARG A 30 -12.46 -16.66 19.67
N LYS A 31 -11.87 -17.85 19.73
CA LYS A 31 -11.88 -18.80 18.61
C LYS A 31 -13.32 -19.12 18.16
N LYS A 32 -14.22 -19.40 19.10
CA LYS A 32 -15.63 -19.71 18.81
C LYS A 32 -16.36 -18.54 18.13
N LEU A 33 -16.11 -17.29 18.56
CA LEU A 33 -16.68 -16.10 17.92
C LEU A 33 -16.16 -15.90 16.51
N SER A 34 -14.85 -16.09 16.31
CA SER A 34 -14.24 -15.98 14.98
C SER A 34 -14.78 -17.04 14.02
N GLU A 35 -14.89 -18.31 14.46
CA GLU A 35 -15.48 -19.39 13.69
C GLU A 35 -16.95 -19.09 13.29
N LEU A 36 -17.78 -18.57 14.20
CA LEU A 36 -19.15 -18.16 13.89
C LEU A 36 -19.21 -17.04 12.85
N ALA A 37 -18.27 -16.10 12.90
CA ALA A 37 -18.17 -15.04 11.89
C ALA A 37 -17.74 -15.61 10.53
N GLY A 38 -16.86 -16.60 10.51
CA GLY A 38 -16.50 -17.36 9.31
C GLY A 38 -17.69 -18.10 8.70
N ASP A 39 -18.47 -18.79 9.53
CA ASP A 39 -19.69 -19.50 9.11
C ASP A 39 -20.73 -18.53 8.54
N TYR A 40 -20.91 -17.38 9.18
CA TYR A 40 -21.77 -16.30 8.65
C TYR A 40 -21.30 -15.85 7.26
N CYS A 41 -19.98 -15.65 7.09
CA CYS A 41 -19.41 -15.26 5.81
C CYS A 41 -19.72 -16.30 4.71
N GLU A 42 -19.50 -17.58 4.98
CA GLU A 42 -19.76 -18.65 4.00
C GLU A 42 -21.26 -18.77 3.65
N LEU A 43 -22.14 -18.51 4.59
CA LEU A 43 -23.59 -18.61 4.35
C LEU A 43 -24.15 -17.43 3.55
N TYR A 44 -23.70 -16.21 3.85
CA TYR A 44 -24.35 -14.99 3.38
C TYR A 44 -23.50 -14.16 2.41
N HIS A 45 -22.17 -14.27 2.41
CA HIS A 45 -21.30 -13.52 1.52
C HIS A 45 -20.90 -14.33 0.28
N LYS A 46 -21.91 -14.89 -0.40
CA LYS A 46 -21.67 -15.65 -1.63
C LYS A 46 -21.20 -14.74 -2.76
N ARG A 47 -20.23 -15.21 -3.51
CA ARG A 47 -19.82 -14.52 -4.75
C ARG A 47 -20.95 -14.58 -5.76
N LYS A 48 -21.17 -13.46 -6.47
CA LYS A 48 -22.08 -13.43 -7.58
C LYS A 48 -21.47 -14.24 -8.73
N GLU A 49 -22.24 -15.18 -9.25
CA GLU A 49 -21.98 -15.77 -10.57
C GLU A 49 -22.48 -14.79 -11.62
N TYR A 50 -21.63 -14.48 -12.61
CA TYR A 50 -21.99 -13.55 -13.65
C TYR A 50 -22.52 -14.29 -14.88
N GLU A 51 -23.61 -13.76 -15.45
CA GLU A 51 -24.18 -14.24 -16.71
C GLU A 51 -23.98 -13.21 -17.83
N PRO A 52 -24.04 -13.61 -19.11
CA PRO A 52 -23.98 -12.69 -20.23
C PRO A 52 -25.05 -11.59 -20.12
N GLY A 53 -24.61 -10.32 -20.13
CA GLY A 53 -25.48 -9.15 -19.97
C GLY A 53 -25.49 -8.55 -18.56
N ASP A 54 -24.88 -9.18 -17.58
CA ASP A 54 -24.72 -8.62 -16.25
C ASP A 54 -23.78 -7.40 -16.25
N HIS A 55 -24.08 -6.44 -15.37
CA HIS A 55 -23.17 -5.33 -15.13
C HIS A 55 -21.93 -5.81 -14.37
N ILE A 56 -20.76 -5.59 -14.95
CA ILE A 56 -19.46 -5.88 -14.34
C ILE A 56 -18.96 -4.60 -13.66
N SER A 57 -18.79 -4.65 -12.34
CA SER A 57 -18.19 -3.55 -11.59
C SER A 57 -16.70 -3.40 -11.92
N TYR A 58 -16.19 -2.16 -11.92
CA TYR A 58 -14.77 -1.89 -12.19
C TYR A 58 -13.82 -2.47 -11.14
N GLY A 59 -14.32 -2.81 -9.97
CA GLY A 59 -13.56 -3.43 -8.89
C GLY A 59 -14.48 -4.01 -7.82
N GLY A 60 -13.91 -4.83 -6.95
CA GLY A 60 -14.65 -5.46 -5.86
C GLY A 60 -13.71 -6.10 -4.85
N ARG A 61 -14.22 -6.29 -3.64
CA ARG A 61 -13.47 -6.92 -2.56
C ARG A 61 -13.36 -8.42 -2.80
N PHE A 62 -12.17 -8.93 -2.65
CA PHE A 62 -11.91 -10.37 -2.63
C PHE A 62 -11.56 -10.78 -1.19
N TYR A 63 -12.39 -11.57 -0.58
CA TYR A 63 -12.22 -12.06 0.78
C TYR A 63 -13.02 -13.34 0.98
N ASP A 64 -12.70 -14.10 2.00
CA ASP A 64 -13.44 -15.30 2.42
C ASP A 64 -13.62 -15.33 3.94
N ARG A 65 -13.81 -16.52 4.48
CA ARG A 65 -13.99 -16.69 5.92
C ARG A 65 -12.75 -16.25 6.72
N GLN A 66 -11.56 -16.40 6.17
CA GLN A 66 -10.33 -16.17 6.90
C GLN A 66 -10.10 -14.68 7.20
N GLU A 67 -10.39 -13.80 6.23
CA GLU A 67 -10.36 -12.35 6.46
C GLU A 67 -11.42 -11.93 7.50
N MET A 68 -12.61 -12.54 7.45
CA MET A 68 -13.67 -12.24 8.41
C MET A 68 -13.29 -12.70 9.82
N GLU A 69 -12.73 -13.89 9.98
CA GLU A 69 -12.26 -14.43 11.25
C GLU A 69 -11.16 -13.55 11.85
N ASN A 70 -10.15 -13.17 11.04
CA ASN A 70 -9.06 -12.30 11.48
C ASN A 70 -9.55 -10.89 11.89
N LEU A 71 -10.52 -10.34 11.17
CA LEU A 71 -11.09 -9.04 11.51
C LEU A 71 -11.83 -9.08 12.84
N VAL A 72 -12.62 -10.14 13.08
CA VAL A 72 -13.33 -10.34 14.36
C VAL A 72 -12.35 -10.57 15.49
N ASP A 73 -11.34 -11.43 15.31
CA ASP A 73 -10.32 -11.68 16.32
C ASP A 73 -9.54 -10.41 16.69
N SER A 74 -9.17 -9.61 15.69
CA SER A 74 -8.54 -8.29 15.91
C SER A 74 -9.47 -7.35 16.71
N SER A 75 -10.76 -7.35 16.42
CA SER A 75 -11.75 -6.54 17.15
C SER A 75 -11.91 -6.97 18.61
N LEU A 76 -11.87 -8.28 18.88
CA LEU A 76 -11.95 -8.83 20.24
C LEU A 76 -10.71 -8.50 21.07
N GLU A 77 -9.54 -8.36 20.45
CA GLU A 77 -8.34 -7.89 21.13
C GLU A 77 -8.46 -6.43 21.57
N PHE A 78 -9.28 -5.65 20.90
CA PHE A 78 -9.54 -4.23 21.14
C PHE A 78 -8.26 -3.36 21.19
N TRP A 79 -7.22 -3.79 20.49
CA TRP A 79 -6.02 -3.02 20.30
C TRP A 79 -6.19 -2.10 19.09
N LEU A 80 -6.61 -0.85 19.33
CA LEU A 80 -7.09 0.07 18.29
C LEU A 80 -5.98 0.79 17.50
N THR A 81 -4.73 0.44 17.72
CA THR A 81 -3.56 1.00 17.02
C THR A 81 -2.72 -0.12 16.39
N ALA A 82 -1.52 0.19 15.90
CA ALA A 82 -0.61 -0.81 15.36
C ALA A 82 -0.27 -1.88 16.41
N GLY A 83 -0.75 -3.10 16.20
CA GLY A 83 -0.62 -4.25 17.09
C GLY A 83 0.12 -5.42 16.44
N ARG A 84 -0.23 -6.65 16.86
CA ARG A 84 0.40 -7.87 16.34
C ARG A 84 0.13 -8.09 14.85
N TYR A 85 -1.08 -7.86 14.38
CA TYR A 85 -1.46 -8.01 12.97
C TYR A 85 -0.61 -7.12 12.05
N VAL A 86 -0.35 -5.87 12.45
CA VAL A 86 0.52 -4.97 11.68
C VAL A 86 1.94 -5.54 11.61
N LYS A 87 2.49 -6.03 12.72
CA LYS A 87 3.85 -6.60 12.76
C LYS A 87 3.97 -7.87 11.91
N GLU A 88 2.98 -8.74 12.00
CA GLU A 88 2.91 -9.97 11.20
C GLU A 88 2.82 -9.64 9.71
N PHE A 89 1.89 -8.75 9.34
CA PHE A 89 1.73 -8.31 7.96
C PHE A 89 3.00 -7.68 7.39
N GLU A 90 3.62 -6.72 8.10
CA GLU A 90 4.85 -6.07 7.64
C GLU A 90 5.97 -7.10 7.39
N LYS A 91 6.10 -8.10 8.27
CA LYS A 91 7.08 -9.18 8.14
C LYS A 91 6.79 -10.09 6.95
N GLU A 92 5.56 -10.58 6.83
CA GLU A 92 5.17 -11.53 5.81
C GLU A 92 5.13 -10.89 4.42
N PHE A 93 4.63 -9.66 4.33
CA PHE A 93 4.57 -8.93 3.08
C PHE A 93 5.97 -8.56 2.57
N ALA A 94 6.89 -8.14 3.45
CA ALA A 94 8.29 -7.93 3.10
C ALA A 94 8.94 -9.24 2.60
N ALA A 95 8.71 -10.35 3.29
CA ALA A 95 9.22 -11.66 2.89
C ALA A 95 8.65 -12.12 1.52
N TRP A 96 7.36 -11.91 1.28
CA TRP A 96 6.72 -12.23 0.01
C TRP A 96 7.26 -11.38 -1.15
N LEU A 97 7.48 -10.08 -0.92
CA LEU A 97 8.12 -9.17 -1.87
C LEU A 97 9.61 -9.48 -2.06
N ARG A 98 10.23 -10.18 -1.12
CA ARG A 98 11.69 -10.41 -1.02
C ARG A 98 12.47 -9.11 -0.82
N VAL A 99 11.93 -8.22 -0.01
CA VAL A 99 12.59 -7.01 0.48
C VAL A 99 12.86 -7.10 1.98
N ARG A 100 13.75 -6.27 2.49
CA ARG A 100 14.14 -6.32 3.90
C ARG A 100 13.12 -5.68 4.84
N PHE A 101 12.44 -4.64 4.38
CA PHE A 101 11.62 -3.79 5.24
C PHE A 101 10.30 -3.42 4.59
N CYS A 102 9.25 -3.44 5.39
CA CYS A 102 7.93 -2.94 5.07
C CYS A 102 7.38 -2.10 6.22
N SER A 103 6.60 -1.09 5.91
CA SER A 103 5.87 -0.25 6.86
C SER A 103 4.47 0.01 6.34
N THR A 104 3.46 -0.37 7.11
CA THR A 104 2.05 -0.15 6.77
C THR A 104 1.62 1.29 7.03
N VAL A 105 0.70 1.77 6.23
CA VAL A 105 0.01 3.06 6.34
C VAL A 105 -1.48 2.89 6.04
N ASN A 106 -2.26 3.95 6.23
CA ASN A 106 -3.72 3.88 6.12
C ASN A 106 -4.28 3.90 4.69
N SER A 107 -3.46 4.15 3.67
CA SER A 107 -3.87 4.12 2.26
C SER A 107 -2.67 4.09 1.32
N GLY A 108 -2.88 3.74 0.05
CA GLY A 108 -1.86 3.88 -1.00
C GLY A 108 -1.44 5.33 -1.23
N SER A 109 -2.37 6.27 -1.10
CA SER A 109 -2.07 7.70 -1.18
C SER A 109 -1.09 8.14 -0.08
N SER A 110 -1.31 7.65 1.15
CA SER A 110 -0.38 7.89 2.25
C SER A 110 0.95 7.16 2.06
N ALA A 111 0.95 6.01 1.40
CA ALA A 111 2.18 5.31 1.05
C ALA A 111 3.02 6.13 0.07
N ASN A 112 2.41 6.67 -0.99
CA ASN A 112 3.08 7.55 -1.95
C ASN A 112 3.59 8.82 -1.29
N LEU A 113 2.79 9.46 -0.44
CA LEU A 113 3.20 10.64 0.32
C LEU A 113 4.40 10.32 1.22
N LEU A 114 4.33 9.25 2.00
CA LEU A 114 5.39 8.87 2.93
C LEU A 114 6.68 8.47 2.20
N ALA A 115 6.59 7.73 1.09
CA ALA A 115 7.73 7.37 0.26
C ALA A 115 8.45 8.60 -0.30
N PHE A 116 7.69 9.56 -0.83
CA PHE A 116 8.25 10.81 -1.32
C PHE A 116 8.84 11.65 -0.19
N MET A 117 8.12 11.83 0.91
CA MET A 117 8.59 12.58 2.08
C MET A 117 9.85 11.97 2.70
N ALA A 118 10.05 10.67 2.59
CA ALA A 118 11.30 10.04 3.04
C ALA A 118 12.52 10.57 2.26
N LEU A 119 12.35 10.91 0.99
CA LEU A 119 13.44 11.47 0.17
C LEU A 119 13.79 12.92 0.54
N THR A 120 12.94 13.61 1.28
CA THR A 120 13.18 15.00 1.72
C THR A 120 13.94 15.09 3.04
N SER A 121 14.22 13.94 3.67
CA SER A 121 14.85 13.89 4.98
C SER A 121 16.28 14.44 4.96
N PRO A 122 16.65 15.32 5.93
CA PRO A 122 18.00 15.82 6.03
C PRO A 122 19.04 14.72 6.32
N LEU A 123 18.61 13.55 6.77
CA LEU A 123 19.51 12.39 6.95
C LEU A 123 20.10 11.88 5.63
N LEU A 124 19.48 12.20 4.50
CA LEU A 124 20.00 11.88 3.16
C LEU A 124 21.06 12.87 2.65
N LYS A 125 21.33 13.93 3.42
CA LYS A 125 22.35 14.94 3.14
C LYS A 125 22.17 15.54 1.74
N GLU A 126 23.20 15.46 0.87
CA GLU A 126 23.18 16.02 -0.48
C GLU A 126 22.18 15.33 -1.43
N ARG A 127 21.77 14.13 -1.09
CA ARG A 127 20.77 13.40 -1.87
C ARG A 127 19.32 13.74 -1.47
N ALA A 128 19.11 14.55 -0.41
CA ALA A 128 17.76 14.96 -0.01
C ALA A 128 17.12 15.83 -1.08
N VAL A 129 15.86 15.53 -1.41
CA VAL A 129 15.01 16.35 -2.28
C VAL A 129 14.64 17.63 -1.54
N LYS A 130 14.75 18.78 -2.20
CA LYS A 130 14.44 20.11 -1.65
C LYS A 130 13.30 20.77 -2.45
N PRO A 131 12.59 21.75 -1.87
CA PRO A 131 11.67 22.57 -2.64
C PRO A 131 12.37 23.19 -3.86
N GLY A 132 11.72 23.11 -5.02
CA GLY A 132 12.28 23.55 -6.31
C GLY A 132 13.08 22.49 -7.06
N ASP A 133 13.45 21.38 -6.43
CA ASP A 133 14.06 20.24 -7.14
C ASP A 133 13.03 19.57 -8.07
N GLU A 134 13.51 19.01 -9.16
CA GLU A 134 12.69 18.38 -10.19
C GLU A 134 12.54 16.88 -9.94
N VAL A 135 11.33 16.37 -10.21
CA VAL A 135 10.98 14.95 -10.13
C VAL A 135 10.30 14.52 -11.41
N ILE A 136 10.90 13.58 -12.12
CA ILE A 136 10.34 13.05 -13.36
C ILE A 136 9.15 12.13 -13.03
N THR A 137 8.06 12.33 -13.74
CA THR A 137 6.81 11.56 -13.60
C THR A 137 6.03 11.56 -14.91
N VAL A 138 4.80 11.03 -14.91
CA VAL A 138 3.88 11.04 -16.05
C VAL A 138 2.58 11.75 -15.70
N ALA A 139 1.96 12.42 -16.68
CA ALA A 139 0.64 13.04 -16.50
C ALA A 139 -0.51 12.03 -16.62
N ALA A 140 -0.33 10.96 -17.39
CA ALA A 140 -1.32 9.89 -17.56
C ALA A 140 -1.17 8.86 -16.44
N GLY A 141 -1.62 9.20 -15.23
CA GLY A 141 -1.50 8.36 -14.04
C GLY A 141 -2.44 8.80 -12.93
N PHE A 142 -2.34 8.11 -11.79
CA PHE A 142 -3.17 8.45 -10.64
C PHE A 142 -2.63 9.71 -9.93
N PRO A 143 -3.50 10.64 -9.50
CA PRO A 143 -3.05 11.92 -8.93
C PRO A 143 -2.10 11.79 -7.74
N THR A 144 -2.23 10.74 -6.93
CA THR A 144 -1.42 10.57 -5.71
C THR A 144 0.03 10.12 -5.98
N THR A 145 0.35 9.73 -7.22
CA THR A 145 1.74 9.56 -7.65
C THR A 145 2.43 10.92 -7.86
N VAL A 146 1.66 11.97 -8.20
CA VAL A 146 2.19 13.32 -8.49
C VAL A 146 2.01 14.29 -7.31
N SER A 147 0.88 14.20 -6.59
CA SER A 147 0.52 15.16 -5.54
C SER A 147 1.60 15.39 -4.48
N PRO A 148 2.34 14.37 -3.98
CA PRO A 148 3.39 14.59 -2.98
C PRO A 148 4.50 15.52 -3.46
N ILE A 149 4.83 15.49 -4.75
CA ILE A 149 5.84 16.35 -5.38
C ILE A 149 5.44 17.81 -5.21
N LEU A 150 4.18 18.12 -5.58
CA LEU A 150 3.62 19.47 -5.49
C LEU A 150 3.43 19.92 -4.03
N GLN A 151 2.96 19.04 -3.16
CA GLN A 151 2.72 19.33 -1.74
C GLN A 151 4.00 19.75 -1.02
N TYR A 152 5.13 19.18 -1.39
CA TYR A 152 6.42 19.54 -0.82
C TYR A 152 7.04 20.80 -1.47
N GLY A 153 6.54 21.22 -2.61
CA GLY A 153 7.11 22.34 -3.39
C GLY A 153 8.22 21.93 -4.34
N ALA A 154 8.37 20.65 -4.62
CA ALA A 154 9.20 20.16 -5.73
C ALA A 154 8.43 20.32 -7.05
N VAL A 155 9.11 20.21 -8.17
CA VAL A 155 8.59 20.47 -9.51
C VAL A 155 8.41 19.15 -10.27
N PRO A 156 7.17 18.74 -10.61
CA PRO A 156 6.97 17.58 -11.47
C PRO A 156 7.40 17.90 -12.91
N VAL A 157 8.25 17.06 -13.46
CA VAL A 157 8.64 17.10 -14.88
C VAL A 157 7.95 15.94 -15.59
N PHE A 158 7.01 16.27 -16.46
CA PHE A 158 6.18 15.27 -17.12
C PHE A 158 6.84 14.74 -18.38
N VAL A 159 7.02 13.43 -18.45
CA VAL A 159 7.36 12.68 -19.66
C VAL A 159 6.10 12.02 -20.18
N ASP A 160 5.93 11.99 -21.50
CA ASP A 160 4.77 11.36 -22.13
C ASP A 160 4.79 9.83 -21.97
N VAL A 161 3.67 9.21 -22.25
CA VAL A 161 3.51 7.75 -22.20
C VAL A 161 3.46 7.17 -23.60
N THR A 162 3.84 5.91 -23.73
CA THR A 162 3.73 5.16 -24.99
C THR A 162 2.35 4.53 -25.13
N VAL A 163 1.79 4.52 -26.34
CA VAL A 163 0.54 3.82 -26.68
C VAL A 163 0.91 2.55 -27.45
N PRO A 164 0.36 1.37 -27.12
CA PRO A 164 -0.77 1.11 -26.20
C PRO A 164 -0.39 0.77 -24.75
N GLY A 165 0.87 0.87 -24.38
CA GLY A 165 1.37 0.41 -23.05
C GLY A 165 1.02 1.34 -21.89
N TYR A 166 0.80 2.62 -22.15
CA TYR A 166 0.48 3.69 -21.20
C TYR A 166 1.51 3.88 -20.07
N ASN A 167 2.68 3.30 -20.22
CA ASN A 167 3.83 3.53 -19.34
C ASN A 167 4.72 4.65 -19.90
N ILE A 168 5.55 5.23 -19.03
CA ILE A 168 6.51 6.28 -19.38
C ILE A 168 7.31 5.90 -20.63
N ASP A 169 7.49 6.84 -21.54
CA ASP A 169 8.44 6.71 -22.65
C ASP A 169 9.87 6.86 -22.12
N ALA A 170 10.48 5.73 -21.78
CA ALA A 170 11.83 5.70 -21.23
C ALA A 170 12.88 6.27 -22.20
N GLY A 171 12.62 6.30 -23.51
CA GLY A 171 13.49 6.91 -24.52
C GLY A 171 13.61 8.42 -24.39
N ARG A 172 12.69 9.08 -23.68
CA ARG A 172 12.64 10.52 -23.48
C ARG A 172 13.16 11.00 -22.10
N LEU A 173 13.64 10.09 -21.27
CA LEU A 173 14.11 10.46 -19.92
C LEU A 173 15.27 11.44 -19.93
N GLU A 174 16.21 11.30 -20.89
CA GLU A 174 17.35 12.20 -21.02
C GLU A 174 16.92 13.63 -21.42
N GLU A 175 15.83 13.78 -22.18
CA GLU A 175 15.26 15.09 -22.52
C GLU A 175 14.66 15.81 -21.30
N ALA A 176 14.17 15.03 -20.34
CA ALA A 176 13.55 15.54 -19.12
C ALA A 176 14.56 15.80 -17.98
N TYR A 177 15.80 15.37 -18.14
CA TYR A 177 16.82 15.51 -17.12
C TYR A 177 17.47 16.89 -17.12
N SER A 178 17.53 17.52 -15.95
CA SER A 178 18.26 18.76 -15.70
C SER A 178 19.35 18.52 -14.65
N GLU A 179 20.62 18.64 -15.05
CA GLU A 179 21.74 18.45 -14.14
C GLU A 179 21.65 19.35 -12.91
N GLY A 180 21.83 18.76 -11.73
CA GLY A 180 21.77 19.45 -10.45
C GLY A 180 20.36 19.74 -9.93
N LYS A 181 19.32 19.70 -10.77
CA LYS A 181 17.92 19.95 -10.40
C LYS A 181 17.10 18.68 -10.25
N THR A 182 17.18 17.77 -11.22
CA THR A 182 16.46 16.50 -11.15
C THR A 182 17.03 15.62 -10.06
N LYS A 183 16.17 15.13 -9.14
CA LYS A 183 16.58 14.35 -7.97
C LYS A 183 15.93 12.98 -7.90
N ALA A 184 14.78 12.81 -8.53
CA ALA A 184 14.03 11.56 -8.44
C ALA A 184 13.22 11.28 -9.72
N VAL A 185 12.86 10.01 -9.86
CA VAL A 185 11.80 9.52 -10.74
C VAL A 185 10.74 8.89 -9.83
N MET A 186 9.48 9.28 -9.98
CA MET A 186 8.34 8.70 -9.26
C MET A 186 7.23 8.39 -10.24
N ILE A 187 7.02 7.11 -10.53
CA ILE A 187 6.10 6.64 -11.55
C ILE A 187 5.40 5.35 -11.13
N ALA A 188 4.21 5.14 -11.70
CA ALA A 188 3.43 3.94 -11.46
C ALA A 188 3.64 2.89 -12.57
N HIS A 189 3.41 1.62 -12.21
CA HIS A 189 3.23 0.52 -13.16
C HIS A 189 1.78 0.53 -13.64
N THR A 190 1.53 1.22 -14.74
CA THR A 190 0.19 1.56 -15.21
C THR A 190 -0.66 0.31 -15.46
N LEU A 191 -1.82 0.23 -14.79
CA LEU A 191 -2.78 -0.88 -14.92
C LEU A 191 -2.17 -2.28 -14.69
N GLY A 192 -1.13 -2.36 -13.85
CA GLY A 192 -0.45 -3.62 -13.57
C GLY A 192 0.61 -4.03 -14.59
N ASN A 193 0.84 -3.20 -15.61
CA ASN A 193 1.84 -3.44 -16.64
C ASN A 193 3.18 -2.78 -16.23
N PRO A 194 4.26 -3.54 -16.01
CA PRO A 194 5.53 -2.96 -15.63
C PRO A 194 6.07 -2.00 -16.71
N PHE A 195 6.50 -0.80 -16.33
CA PHE A 195 7.27 0.04 -17.22
C PHE A 195 8.65 -0.57 -17.51
N ASP A 196 9.40 -0.04 -18.46
CA ASP A 196 10.77 -0.50 -18.72
C ASP A 196 11.69 -0.21 -17.53
N LEU A 197 11.63 -1.08 -16.53
CA LEU A 197 12.40 -0.99 -15.29
C LEU A 197 13.90 -1.02 -15.54
N LYS A 198 14.35 -1.71 -16.59
CA LYS A 198 15.76 -1.72 -16.94
C LYS A 198 16.22 -0.33 -17.37
N ALA A 199 15.57 0.26 -18.37
CA ALA A 199 15.94 1.58 -18.87
C ALA A 199 15.81 2.66 -17.78
N VAL A 200 14.71 2.64 -17.00
CA VAL A 200 14.50 3.62 -15.93
C VAL A 200 15.50 3.47 -14.79
N SER A 201 15.82 2.24 -14.36
CA SER A 201 16.78 2.03 -13.28
C SER A 201 18.22 2.39 -13.72
N GLU A 202 18.62 2.03 -14.93
CA GLU A 202 19.92 2.41 -15.50
C GLU A 202 20.06 3.93 -15.64
N PHE A 203 18.98 4.61 -16.04
CA PHE A 203 18.95 6.09 -16.08
C PHE A 203 19.09 6.68 -14.66
N CYS A 204 18.34 6.19 -13.68
CA CYS A 204 18.45 6.66 -12.30
C CYS A 204 19.85 6.41 -11.72
N GLU A 205 20.45 5.25 -11.98
CA GLU A 205 21.81 4.93 -11.53
C GLU A 205 22.85 5.86 -12.17
N LYS A 206 22.77 6.07 -13.49
CA LYS A 206 23.66 6.95 -14.24
C LYS A 206 23.69 8.38 -13.68
N HIS A 207 22.53 8.91 -13.29
CA HIS A 207 22.37 10.29 -12.83
C HIS A 207 22.29 10.43 -11.30
N GLY A 208 22.42 9.34 -10.54
CA GLY A 208 22.34 9.33 -9.08
C GLY A 208 20.97 9.71 -8.52
N LEU A 209 19.89 9.43 -9.25
CA LEU A 209 18.52 9.78 -8.92
C LEU A 209 17.87 8.72 -8.02
N TRP A 210 16.91 9.15 -7.22
CA TRP A 210 16.01 8.24 -6.54
C TRP A 210 14.97 7.66 -7.51
N LEU A 211 14.57 6.40 -7.30
CA LEU A 211 13.46 5.78 -8.01
C LEU A 211 12.42 5.32 -6.99
N ILE A 212 11.20 5.87 -7.08
CA ILE A 212 10.02 5.39 -6.38
C ILE A 212 9.13 4.67 -7.40
N GLU A 213 8.83 3.41 -7.10
CA GLU A 213 7.87 2.61 -7.86
C GLU A 213 6.51 2.65 -7.16
N ASP A 214 5.53 3.32 -7.76
CA ASP A 214 4.14 3.19 -7.34
C ASP A 214 3.57 1.89 -7.89
N ASN A 215 3.44 0.90 -7.01
CA ASN A 215 3.04 -0.47 -7.36
C ASN A 215 1.57 -0.76 -7.00
N CYS A 216 0.76 0.28 -6.80
CA CYS A 216 -0.63 0.12 -6.37
C CYS A 216 -1.45 -0.76 -7.31
N ASP A 217 -1.28 -0.61 -8.63
CA ASP A 217 -1.98 -1.39 -9.64
C ASP A 217 -1.26 -2.68 -10.06
N ALA A 218 -0.04 -2.93 -9.59
CA ALA A 218 0.82 -3.98 -10.11
C ALA A 218 1.31 -4.99 -9.06
N LEU A 219 0.58 -5.10 -7.94
CA LEU A 219 0.94 -6.05 -6.90
C LEU A 219 0.95 -7.48 -7.44
N GLY A 220 2.12 -8.14 -7.39
CA GLY A 220 2.31 -9.49 -7.92
C GLY A 220 2.83 -9.53 -9.36
N SER A 221 2.83 -8.41 -10.09
CA SER A 221 3.53 -8.32 -11.37
C SER A 221 5.04 -8.52 -11.20
N GLU A 222 5.66 -9.06 -12.22
CA GLU A 222 7.09 -9.42 -12.20
C GLU A 222 7.80 -8.87 -13.42
N TYR A 223 9.06 -8.50 -13.24
CA TYR A 223 9.95 -8.01 -14.29
C TYR A 223 11.28 -8.77 -14.26
N THR A 224 11.81 -9.16 -15.42
CA THR A 224 13.10 -9.83 -15.51
C THR A 224 14.20 -8.80 -15.74
N LEU A 225 14.95 -8.49 -14.68
CA LEU A 225 16.10 -7.59 -14.74
C LEU A 225 17.40 -8.41 -14.71
N ASN A 226 18.22 -8.28 -15.74
CA ASN A 226 19.52 -8.99 -15.86
C ASN A 226 19.40 -10.51 -15.64
N GLY A 227 18.34 -11.13 -16.17
CA GLY A 227 18.07 -12.56 -16.03
C GLY A 227 17.48 -12.99 -14.70
N ILE A 228 17.28 -12.07 -13.76
CA ILE A 228 16.68 -12.33 -12.46
C ILE A 228 15.25 -11.80 -12.44
N LYS A 229 14.29 -12.67 -12.10
CA LYS A 229 12.89 -12.32 -11.95
C LYS A 229 12.63 -11.68 -10.59
N LYS A 230 12.15 -10.44 -10.61
CA LYS A 230 11.83 -9.63 -9.42
C LYS A 230 10.38 -9.16 -9.49
N LYS A 231 9.75 -8.97 -8.33
CA LYS A 231 8.44 -8.32 -8.25
C LYS A 231 8.58 -6.82 -8.53
N THR A 232 7.59 -6.23 -9.20
CA THR A 232 7.48 -4.78 -9.33
C THR A 232 7.39 -4.12 -7.95
N GLY A 233 7.85 -2.89 -7.84
CA GLY A 233 7.98 -2.17 -6.58
C GLY A 233 9.24 -2.52 -5.76
N THR A 234 10.07 -3.48 -6.24
CA THR A 234 11.26 -3.94 -5.50
C THR A 234 12.59 -3.73 -6.24
N ILE A 235 12.55 -2.98 -7.33
CA ILE A 235 13.73 -2.72 -8.18
C ILE A 235 14.28 -1.33 -7.92
N GLY A 236 13.38 -0.33 -7.73
CA GLY A 236 13.75 1.01 -7.29
C GLY A 236 14.20 1.07 -5.82
N HIS A 237 14.38 2.28 -5.32
CA HIS A 237 14.80 2.51 -3.94
C HIS A 237 13.68 2.34 -2.93
N ILE A 238 12.45 2.71 -3.32
CA ILE A 238 11.23 2.59 -2.51
C ILE A 238 10.10 2.12 -3.41
N GLY A 239 9.34 1.14 -2.92
CA GLY A 239 8.07 0.73 -3.52
C GLY A 239 6.90 1.08 -2.61
N THR A 240 5.73 1.29 -3.21
CA THR A 240 4.48 1.55 -2.51
C THR A 240 3.38 0.61 -2.99
N SER A 241 2.43 0.30 -2.13
CA SER A 241 1.24 -0.47 -2.48
C SER A 241 0.00 0.09 -1.81
N SER A 242 -1.14 -0.13 -2.44
CA SER A 242 -2.47 0.20 -1.93
C SER A 242 -3.27 -1.07 -1.71
N PHE A 243 -4.06 -1.07 -0.62
CA PHE A 243 -4.98 -2.14 -0.29
C PHE A 243 -6.44 -1.64 -0.27
N TYR A 244 -6.73 -0.62 -1.08
CA TYR A 244 -8.08 -0.16 -1.38
C TYR A 244 -8.87 -1.28 -2.09
N PRO A 245 -10.21 -1.40 -1.89
CA PRO A 245 -10.98 -2.54 -2.38
C PRO A 245 -10.83 -2.96 -3.86
N PRO A 246 -10.63 -2.03 -4.82
CA PRO A 246 -10.43 -2.42 -6.22
C PRO A 246 -9.07 -3.05 -6.53
N HIS A 247 -8.08 -2.92 -5.64
CA HIS A 247 -6.76 -3.51 -5.86
C HIS A 247 -6.73 -5.02 -5.58
N HIS A 248 -5.59 -5.67 -5.83
CA HIS A 248 -5.42 -7.13 -5.77
C HIS A 248 -5.63 -7.73 -4.38
N MET A 249 -5.36 -6.94 -3.33
CA MET A 249 -5.65 -7.26 -1.93
C MET A 249 -6.38 -6.10 -1.30
N THR A 250 -7.27 -6.37 -0.35
CA THR A 250 -7.99 -5.30 0.36
C THR A 250 -7.84 -5.41 1.87
N MET A 251 -7.64 -4.25 2.51
CA MET A 251 -7.77 -4.08 3.96
C MET A 251 -8.98 -3.19 4.32
N GLY A 252 -9.93 -2.98 3.37
CA GLY A 252 -10.89 -1.88 3.44
C GLY A 252 -10.22 -0.59 3.03
N GLU A 253 -9.32 -0.08 3.84
CA GLU A 253 -8.31 0.94 3.51
C GLU A 253 -6.97 0.51 4.07
N GLY A 254 -5.91 0.73 3.30
CA GLY A 254 -4.55 0.41 3.71
C GLY A 254 -3.53 0.69 2.62
N GLY A 255 -2.28 0.71 3.01
CA GLY A 255 -1.15 0.82 2.11
C GLY A 255 0.14 0.37 2.77
N ALA A 256 1.19 0.25 1.99
CA ALA A 256 2.52 -0.10 2.47
C ALA A 256 3.61 0.65 1.71
N VAL A 257 4.69 0.96 2.42
CA VAL A 257 5.96 1.44 1.88
C VAL A 257 7.02 0.40 2.20
N TYR A 258 7.81 0.02 1.21
CA TYR A 258 8.83 -1.01 1.40
C TYR A 258 10.13 -0.67 0.67
N THR A 259 11.24 -1.16 1.21
CA THR A 259 12.59 -0.86 0.74
C THR A 259 13.61 -1.88 1.25
N ASP A 260 14.74 -2.00 0.58
CA ASP A 260 15.90 -2.74 1.06
C ASP A 260 16.90 -1.83 1.82
N ASP A 261 16.74 -0.52 1.73
CA ASP A 261 17.66 0.44 2.36
C ASP A 261 17.28 0.67 3.84
N PRO A 262 18.16 0.34 4.80
CA PRO A 262 17.88 0.51 6.22
C PRO A 262 17.77 1.98 6.65
N LEU A 263 18.42 2.92 5.94
CA LEU A 263 18.31 4.34 6.23
C LEU A 263 16.94 4.87 5.79
N LEU A 264 16.51 4.53 4.57
CA LEU A 264 15.17 4.88 4.08
C LEU A 264 14.08 4.28 4.98
N HIS A 265 14.21 3.00 5.37
CA HIS A 265 13.26 2.38 6.31
C HIS A 265 13.18 3.13 7.64
N ARG A 266 14.33 3.50 8.23
CA ARG A 266 14.36 4.29 9.48
C ARG A 266 13.68 5.64 9.31
N ILE A 267 13.90 6.32 8.18
CA ILE A 267 13.25 7.59 7.88
C ILE A 267 11.74 7.41 7.73
N VAL A 268 11.31 6.42 6.95
CA VAL A 268 9.89 6.07 6.77
C VAL A 268 9.21 5.80 8.11
N ARG A 269 9.83 4.98 8.97
CA ARG A 269 9.30 4.69 10.30
C ARG A 269 9.18 5.94 11.16
N SER A 270 10.23 6.77 11.18
CA SER A 270 10.23 8.02 11.93
C SER A 270 9.12 8.97 11.49
N LEU A 271 8.97 9.18 10.17
CA LEU A 271 7.93 10.07 9.63
C LEU A 271 6.52 9.53 9.89
N ARG A 272 6.31 8.21 9.79
CA ARG A 272 5.04 7.56 10.11
C ARG A 272 4.68 7.70 11.59
N ASP A 273 5.65 7.57 12.47
CA ASP A 273 5.48 7.43 13.92
C ASP A 273 5.89 8.72 14.66
N TRP A 274 5.49 9.89 14.16
CA TRP A 274 5.65 11.22 14.77
C TRP A 274 7.10 11.66 15.03
N GLY A 275 8.06 11.19 14.27
CA GLY A 275 9.46 11.56 14.44
C GLY A 275 10.25 10.71 15.44
N ARG A 276 9.70 9.54 15.81
CA ARG A 276 10.35 8.60 16.75
C ARG A 276 11.31 7.65 16.08
#